data_b24584b406d2c39a4c1aa7534dec4302
#
_entry.id   b24584b406d2c39a4c1aa7534dec4302
#
_cell.length_a   1.000
_cell.length_b   1.000
_cell.length_c   1.000
_cell.angle_alpha   90.00
_cell.angle_beta   90.00
_cell.angle_gamma   90.00
#
_symmetry.space_group_name_H-M   'P 1'
#
loop_
_entity.id
_entity.type
_entity.pdbx_description
1 polymer ?
#
loop_
_entity_poly.entity_id
_entity_poly.type
_entity_poly.pdbx_seq_one_letter_code
_entity_poly.pdbx_strand_id
1 'polypeptide(L)'
;AALVAASPTLFAQHPMAAQVALGSLPDVSDVLRILLDGPHPAVAGRLAAGFRAVGRQAPADEIVGAMRSTGHAINEVNPFEKPLPALLPGGRPESPYVQRLRLMWAEMRDRVLAAFPPAPAVPNDIEALLKDIEARYVTDAYHSLSIEGYRVTATLIEKVRDGSWSPDSDEKDRTTRDAMAARGYFETHNLVKEELVRVVKGENPGTVFRQALPRWYQA
;
A
#
# COMPACT_ATOMS: atom_id res chain seq x y z
N ALA A 1 -26.34 -0.67 -8.22
CA ALA A 1 -26.73 -0.39 -9.61
C ALA A 1 -25.58 -0.68 -10.60
N ALA A 2 -24.39 -0.07 -10.46
CA ALA A 2 -23.29 -0.17 -11.45
C ALA A 2 -22.87 -1.62 -11.75
N LEU A 3 -22.70 -2.48 -10.73
CA LEU A 3 -22.33 -3.90 -10.92
C LEU A 3 -23.37 -4.70 -11.69
N VAL A 4 -24.66 -4.41 -11.50
CA VAL A 4 -25.75 -5.09 -12.24
C VAL A 4 -25.75 -4.66 -13.70
N ALA A 5 -25.50 -3.38 -13.97
CA ALA A 5 -25.43 -2.82 -15.30
C ALA A 5 -24.13 -3.16 -16.06
N ALA A 6 -23.09 -3.63 -15.35
CA ALA A 6 -21.81 -3.93 -15.96
C ALA A 6 -21.90 -5.07 -16.98
N SER A 7 -21.38 -4.84 -18.19
CA SER A 7 -21.33 -5.88 -19.24
C SER A 7 -20.27 -6.95 -18.93
N PRO A 8 -20.37 -8.16 -19.51
CA PRO A 8 -19.29 -9.15 -19.43
C PRO A 8 -17.95 -8.59 -19.92
N THR A 9 -17.96 -7.78 -20.96
CA THR A 9 -16.76 -7.15 -21.53
C THR A 9 -16.03 -6.25 -20.52
N LEU A 10 -16.77 -5.56 -19.63
CA LEU A 10 -16.17 -4.72 -18.60
C LEU A 10 -15.34 -5.53 -17.61
N PHE A 11 -15.80 -6.72 -17.23
CA PHE A 11 -15.04 -7.62 -16.35
C PHE A 11 -13.74 -8.11 -17.00
N ALA A 12 -13.79 -8.39 -18.31
CA ALA A 12 -12.62 -8.83 -19.07
C ALA A 12 -11.61 -7.69 -19.28
N GLN A 13 -12.07 -6.49 -19.63
CA GLN A 13 -11.21 -5.34 -19.93
C GLN A 13 -10.67 -4.64 -18.66
N HIS A 14 -11.45 -4.65 -17.56
CA HIS A 14 -11.11 -3.98 -16.32
C HIS A 14 -11.21 -4.93 -15.11
N PRO A 15 -10.51 -6.07 -15.11
CA PRO A 15 -10.66 -7.11 -14.09
C PRO A 15 -10.33 -6.59 -12.67
N MET A 16 -9.30 -5.75 -12.53
CA MET A 16 -8.93 -5.17 -11.24
C MET A 16 -10.04 -4.27 -10.68
N ALA A 17 -10.64 -3.41 -11.50
CA ALA A 17 -11.70 -2.53 -11.06
C ALA A 17 -12.97 -3.33 -10.67
N ALA A 18 -13.32 -4.36 -11.44
CA ALA A 18 -14.42 -5.26 -11.12
C ALA A 18 -14.19 -6.02 -9.82
N GLN A 19 -12.96 -6.51 -9.61
CA GLN A 19 -12.54 -7.21 -8.39
C GLN A 19 -12.65 -6.31 -7.15
N VAL A 20 -12.16 -5.07 -7.24
CA VAL A 20 -12.29 -4.08 -6.17
C VAL A 20 -13.75 -3.77 -5.88
N ALA A 21 -14.57 -3.59 -6.90
CA ALA A 21 -16.00 -3.30 -6.73
C ALA A 21 -16.75 -4.45 -6.02
N LEU A 22 -16.47 -5.70 -6.41
CA LEU A 22 -17.04 -6.89 -5.75
C LEU A 22 -16.50 -7.04 -4.31
N GLY A 23 -15.20 -6.79 -4.11
CA GLY A 23 -14.54 -6.86 -2.78
C GLY A 23 -15.04 -5.81 -1.80
N SER A 24 -15.36 -4.60 -2.29
CA SER A 24 -15.74 -3.44 -1.47
C SER A 24 -17.22 -3.42 -1.08
N LEU A 25 -18.08 -4.24 -1.69
CA LEU A 25 -19.49 -4.27 -1.31
C LEU A 25 -19.64 -4.84 0.11
N PRO A 26 -20.24 -4.12 1.06
CA PRO A 26 -20.43 -4.65 2.42
C PRO A 26 -21.44 -5.81 2.43
N ASP A 27 -22.54 -5.67 1.69
CA ASP A 27 -23.59 -6.65 1.54
C ASP A 27 -24.19 -6.61 0.10
N VAL A 28 -25.07 -7.53 -0.22
CA VAL A 28 -25.68 -7.65 -1.57
C VAL A 28 -27.16 -7.24 -1.61
N SER A 29 -27.71 -6.66 -0.55
CA SER A 29 -29.13 -6.32 -0.45
C SER A 29 -29.61 -5.43 -1.60
N ASP A 30 -28.86 -4.36 -1.90
CA ASP A 30 -29.15 -3.46 -3.04
C ASP A 30 -29.01 -4.14 -4.40
N VAL A 31 -28.06 -5.07 -4.53
CA VAL A 31 -27.88 -5.87 -5.74
C VAL A 31 -29.08 -6.80 -5.93
N LEU A 32 -29.48 -7.50 -4.87
CA LEU A 32 -30.65 -8.39 -4.86
C LEU A 32 -31.93 -7.65 -5.20
N ARG A 33 -32.17 -6.48 -4.62
CA ARG A 33 -33.34 -5.67 -4.94
C ARG A 33 -33.46 -5.42 -6.44
N ILE A 34 -32.34 -5.04 -7.11
CA ILE A 34 -32.34 -4.78 -8.56
C ILE A 34 -32.50 -6.07 -9.37
N LEU A 35 -31.85 -7.16 -8.93
CA LEU A 35 -31.94 -8.45 -9.62
C LEU A 35 -33.37 -9.07 -9.57
N LEU A 36 -34.09 -8.82 -8.48
CA LEU A 36 -35.44 -9.30 -8.26
C LEU A 36 -36.53 -8.41 -8.88
N ASP A 37 -36.23 -7.14 -9.13
CA ASP A 37 -37.12 -6.20 -9.84
C ASP A 37 -37.32 -6.56 -11.32
N GLY A 38 -36.51 -7.50 -11.87
CA GLY A 38 -36.61 -7.93 -13.25
C GLY A 38 -35.99 -9.32 -13.52
N PRO A 39 -36.21 -9.91 -14.71
CA PRO A 39 -35.64 -11.21 -15.04
C PRO A 39 -34.17 -11.10 -15.41
N HIS A 40 -33.30 -11.08 -14.44
CA HIS A 40 -31.83 -10.93 -14.60
C HIS A 40 -31.01 -12.18 -14.21
N PRO A 41 -31.42 -13.45 -14.58
CA PRO A 41 -30.71 -14.65 -14.14
C PRO A 41 -29.27 -14.73 -14.66
N ALA A 42 -29.00 -14.26 -15.89
CA ALA A 42 -27.64 -14.24 -16.43
C ALA A 42 -26.73 -13.25 -15.71
N VAL A 43 -27.28 -12.10 -15.30
CA VAL A 43 -26.53 -11.11 -14.49
C VAL A 43 -26.27 -11.65 -13.09
N ALA A 44 -27.26 -12.26 -12.46
CA ALA A 44 -27.16 -12.90 -11.16
C ALA A 44 -26.09 -14.00 -11.17
N GLY A 45 -26.10 -14.88 -12.18
CA GLY A 45 -25.08 -15.93 -12.32
C GLY A 45 -23.68 -15.38 -12.50
N ARG A 46 -23.51 -14.34 -13.31
CA ARG A 46 -22.24 -13.67 -13.51
C ARG A 46 -21.72 -13.02 -12.21
N LEU A 47 -22.59 -12.32 -11.47
CA LEU A 47 -22.20 -11.68 -10.21
C LEU A 47 -21.87 -12.70 -9.13
N ALA A 48 -22.66 -13.78 -9.00
CA ALA A 48 -22.37 -14.87 -8.06
C ALA A 48 -21.01 -15.51 -8.36
N ALA A 49 -20.74 -15.87 -9.61
CA ALA A 49 -19.45 -16.40 -10.02
C ALA A 49 -18.32 -15.39 -9.83
N GLY A 50 -18.55 -14.10 -10.06
CA GLY A 50 -17.61 -13.02 -9.79
C GLY A 50 -17.27 -12.91 -8.30
N PHE A 51 -18.25 -12.97 -7.39
CA PHE A 51 -18.03 -12.99 -5.95
C PHE A 51 -17.22 -14.22 -5.52
N ARG A 52 -17.50 -15.41 -6.09
CA ARG A 52 -16.70 -16.61 -5.81
C ARG A 52 -15.26 -16.45 -6.28
N ALA A 53 -15.05 -15.90 -7.47
CA ALA A 53 -13.72 -15.66 -8.02
C ALA A 53 -12.85 -14.72 -7.16
N VAL A 54 -13.48 -13.77 -6.43
CA VAL A 54 -12.78 -12.90 -5.47
C VAL A 54 -12.76 -13.45 -4.04
N GLY A 55 -13.15 -14.72 -3.84
CA GLY A 55 -13.11 -15.39 -2.53
C GLY A 55 -14.29 -15.09 -1.61
N ARG A 56 -15.34 -14.42 -2.10
CA ARG A 56 -16.53 -14.06 -1.31
C ARG A 56 -17.68 -15.01 -1.56
N GLN A 57 -17.72 -16.13 -0.81
CA GLN A 57 -18.72 -17.18 -0.98
C GLN A 57 -20.12 -16.76 -0.49
N ALA A 58 -20.21 -16.14 0.69
CA ALA A 58 -21.50 -15.79 1.29
C ALA A 58 -22.37 -14.87 0.40
N PRO A 59 -21.88 -13.75 -0.16
CA PRO A 59 -22.62 -12.95 -1.13
C PRO A 59 -23.07 -13.73 -2.37
N ALA A 60 -22.25 -14.65 -2.87
CA ALA A 60 -22.60 -15.49 -4.02
C ALA A 60 -23.76 -16.43 -3.69
N ASP A 61 -23.70 -17.10 -2.53
CA ASP A 61 -24.73 -18.03 -2.06
C ASP A 61 -26.04 -17.30 -1.82
N GLU A 62 -26.00 -16.09 -1.26
CA GLU A 62 -27.18 -15.25 -1.04
C GLU A 62 -27.88 -14.87 -2.36
N ILE A 63 -27.10 -14.44 -3.38
CA ILE A 63 -27.64 -14.13 -4.71
C ILE A 63 -28.27 -15.37 -5.33
N VAL A 64 -27.57 -16.50 -5.34
CA VAL A 64 -28.08 -17.75 -5.95
C VAL A 64 -29.32 -18.25 -5.21
N GLY A 65 -29.31 -18.22 -3.88
CA GLY A 65 -30.43 -18.62 -3.02
C GLY A 65 -31.68 -17.78 -3.27
N ALA A 66 -31.54 -16.44 -3.25
CA ALA A 66 -32.65 -15.53 -3.49
C ALA A 66 -33.27 -15.69 -4.89
N MET A 67 -32.46 -15.79 -5.91
CA MET A 67 -32.93 -15.97 -7.30
C MET A 67 -33.63 -17.33 -7.49
N ARG A 68 -33.09 -18.41 -6.94
CA ARG A 68 -33.71 -19.73 -6.98
C ARG A 68 -35.03 -19.79 -6.24
N SER A 69 -35.15 -19.13 -5.08
CA SER A 69 -36.42 -19.08 -4.32
C SER A 69 -37.54 -18.38 -5.08
N THR A 70 -37.19 -17.51 -6.04
CA THR A 70 -38.17 -16.86 -6.95
C THR A 70 -38.34 -17.62 -8.28
N GLY A 71 -37.83 -18.86 -8.38
CA GLY A 71 -38.05 -19.75 -9.54
C GLY A 71 -37.05 -19.54 -10.70
N HIS A 72 -36.01 -18.73 -10.53
CA HIS A 72 -35.04 -18.52 -11.59
C HIS A 72 -33.95 -19.60 -11.59
N ALA A 73 -33.65 -20.17 -12.75
CA ALA A 73 -32.50 -21.03 -12.97
C ALA A 73 -31.25 -20.15 -13.14
N ILE A 74 -30.25 -20.35 -12.28
CA ILE A 74 -29.01 -19.59 -12.29
C ILE A 74 -27.87 -20.44 -12.82
N ASN A 75 -27.19 -19.94 -13.85
CA ASN A 75 -25.95 -20.50 -14.38
C ASN A 75 -24.80 -19.57 -13.99
N GLU A 76 -23.91 -20.05 -13.12
CA GLU A 76 -22.76 -19.31 -12.66
C GLU A 76 -21.63 -19.39 -13.71
N VAL A 77 -21.35 -18.28 -14.39
CA VAL A 77 -20.27 -18.16 -15.37
C VAL A 77 -19.25 -17.15 -14.86
N ASN A 78 -18.01 -17.60 -14.64
CA ASN A 78 -16.92 -16.73 -14.18
C ASN A 78 -16.69 -15.60 -15.21
N PRO A 79 -16.83 -14.33 -14.81
CA PRO A 79 -16.65 -13.21 -15.72
C PRO A 79 -15.18 -12.84 -15.99
N PHE A 80 -14.25 -13.46 -15.28
CA PHE A 80 -12.81 -13.16 -15.40
C PHE A 80 -12.13 -14.22 -16.28
N GLU A 81 -11.37 -13.77 -17.27
CA GLU A 81 -10.66 -14.66 -18.20
C GLU A 81 -9.45 -15.37 -17.57
N LYS A 82 -8.84 -14.75 -16.56
CA LYS A 82 -7.66 -15.27 -15.87
C LYS A 82 -7.94 -15.49 -14.38
N PRO A 83 -7.28 -16.47 -13.76
CA PRO A 83 -7.31 -16.59 -12.31
C PRO A 83 -6.89 -15.27 -11.65
N LEU A 84 -7.68 -14.82 -10.69
CA LEU A 84 -7.40 -13.59 -9.96
C LEU A 84 -6.59 -13.91 -8.70
N PRO A 85 -5.70 -13.01 -8.26
CA PRO A 85 -5.09 -13.11 -6.94
C PRO A 85 -6.20 -13.12 -5.89
N ALA A 86 -6.14 -14.04 -4.94
CA ALA A 86 -7.12 -14.10 -3.86
C ALA A 86 -7.07 -12.81 -3.03
N LEU A 87 -8.22 -12.13 -2.92
CA LEU A 87 -8.39 -11.11 -1.90
C LEU A 87 -8.36 -11.82 -0.55
N LEU A 88 -7.39 -11.49 0.30
CA LEU A 88 -7.34 -12.06 1.64
C LEU A 88 -8.65 -11.71 2.38
N PRO A 89 -9.33 -12.68 3.01
CA PRO A 89 -10.55 -12.44 3.76
C PRO A 89 -10.22 -11.55 4.94
N GLY A 90 -10.48 -10.26 4.81
CA GLY A 90 -10.37 -9.30 5.89
C GLY A 90 -11.76 -9.07 6.51
N GLY A 91 -11.90 -9.24 7.80
CA GLY A 91 -13.19 -9.12 8.51
C GLY A 91 -13.76 -7.69 8.60
N ARG A 92 -13.15 -6.70 7.98
CA ARG A 92 -13.66 -5.32 7.84
C ARG A 92 -13.61 -4.89 6.38
N PRO A 93 -14.62 -4.17 5.89
CA PRO A 93 -14.58 -3.60 4.55
C PRO A 93 -13.39 -2.63 4.46
N GLU A 94 -12.37 -3.03 3.70
CA GLU A 94 -11.21 -2.17 3.43
C GLU A 94 -11.54 -1.13 2.38
N SER A 95 -10.87 0.02 2.47
CA SER A 95 -10.96 1.05 1.45
C SER A 95 -10.67 0.47 0.06
N PRO A 96 -11.46 0.83 -0.98
CA PRO A 96 -11.21 0.41 -2.36
C PRO A 96 -9.80 0.74 -2.86
N TYR A 97 -9.21 1.82 -2.36
CA TYR A 97 -7.83 2.21 -2.68
C TYR A 97 -6.81 1.20 -2.13
N VAL A 98 -7.00 0.73 -0.89
CA VAL A 98 -6.12 -0.28 -0.27
C VAL A 98 -6.22 -1.61 -1.03
N GLN A 99 -7.42 -2.04 -1.38
CA GLN A 99 -7.62 -3.25 -2.17
C GLN A 99 -6.95 -3.14 -3.55
N ARG A 100 -7.08 -2.00 -4.23
CA ARG A 100 -6.42 -1.75 -5.51
C ARG A 100 -4.90 -1.82 -5.40
N LEU A 101 -4.31 -1.21 -4.38
CA LEU A 101 -2.86 -1.27 -4.14
C LEU A 101 -2.39 -2.70 -3.88
N ARG A 102 -3.14 -3.50 -3.12
CA ARG A 102 -2.81 -4.91 -2.88
C ARG A 102 -2.86 -5.75 -4.16
N LEU A 103 -3.87 -5.54 -4.99
CA LEU A 103 -3.98 -6.24 -6.27
C LEU A 103 -2.85 -5.87 -7.22
N MET A 104 -2.55 -4.57 -7.34
CA MET A 104 -1.41 -4.10 -8.12
C MET A 104 -0.10 -4.73 -7.63
N TRP A 105 0.11 -4.76 -6.32
CA TRP A 105 1.30 -5.38 -5.75
C TRP A 105 1.36 -6.89 -6.03
N ALA A 106 0.25 -7.60 -5.86
CA ALA A 106 0.19 -9.04 -6.15
C ALA A 106 0.52 -9.35 -7.62
N GLU A 107 0.07 -8.51 -8.56
CA GLU A 107 0.35 -8.65 -9.99
C GLU A 107 1.81 -8.34 -10.34
N MET A 108 2.41 -7.31 -9.70
CA MET A 108 3.76 -6.85 -10.02
C MET A 108 4.86 -7.58 -9.25
N ARG A 109 4.55 -8.12 -8.07
CA ARG A 109 5.52 -8.63 -7.10
C ARG A 109 6.57 -9.55 -7.72
N ASP A 110 6.14 -10.55 -8.47
CA ASP A 110 7.07 -11.55 -9.02
C ASP A 110 7.99 -10.94 -10.09
N ARG A 111 7.49 -9.99 -10.88
CA ARG A 111 8.31 -9.24 -11.85
C ARG A 111 9.32 -8.35 -11.16
N VAL A 112 8.92 -7.68 -10.07
CA VAL A 112 9.81 -6.83 -9.26
C VAL A 112 10.90 -7.69 -8.65
N LEU A 113 10.55 -8.81 -8.01
CA LEU A 113 11.52 -9.72 -7.40
C LEU A 113 12.52 -10.29 -8.44
N ALA A 114 12.04 -10.64 -9.63
CA ALA A 114 12.91 -11.14 -10.69
C ALA A 114 13.87 -10.07 -11.27
N ALA A 115 13.50 -8.79 -11.20
CA ALA A 115 14.32 -7.68 -11.66
C ALA A 115 15.35 -7.21 -10.62
N PHE A 116 15.18 -7.53 -9.36
CA PHE A 116 16.14 -7.18 -8.31
C PHE A 116 17.43 -8.01 -8.45
N PRO A 117 18.59 -7.37 -8.28
CA PRO A 117 19.86 -8.12 -8.20
C PRO A 117 19.86 -9.00 -6.95
N PRO A 118 20.76 -10.02 -6.90
CA PRO A 118 20.97 -10.78 -5.67
C PRO A 118 21.28 -9.85 -4.51
N ALA A 119 20.74 -10.18 -3.33
CA ALA A 119 20.99 -9.37 -2.13
C ALA A 119 22.50 -9.27 -1.87
N PRO A 120 23.05 -8.06 -1.70
CA PRO A 120 24.44 -7.90 -1.28
C PRO A 120 24.63 -8.54 0.10
N ALA A 121 25.84 -9.02 0.36
CA ALA A 121 26.17 -9.51 1.70
C ALA A 121 25.98 -8.40 2.73
N VAL A 122 25.41 -8.75 3.88
CA VAL A 122 25.29 -7.81 5.01
C VAL A 122 26.73 -7.48 5.49
N PRO A 123 27.08 -6.19 5.64
CA PRO A 123 28.39 -5.83 6.15
C PRO A 123 28.66 -6.45 7.53
N ASN A 124 29.83 -7.06 7.72
CA ASN A 124 30.20 -7.64 9.01
C ASN A 124 30.74 -6.57 9.98
N ASP A 125 31.19 -5.43 9.46
CA ASP A 125 31.76 -4.33 10.26
C ASP A 125 30.71 -3.21 10.37
N ILE A 126 30.04 -3.18 11.52
CA ILE A 126 29.03 -2.17 11.84
C ILE A 126 29.65 -0.78 11.99
N GLU A 127 30.85 -0.68 12.58
CA GLU A 127 31.50 0.59 12.84
C GLU A 127 31.91 1.26 11.52
N ALA A 128 32.51 0.50 10.61
CA ALA A 128 32.85 0.98 9.27
C ALA A 128 31.60 1.43 8.49
N LEU A 129 30.50 0.65 8.57
CA LEU A 129 29.22 1.01 7.93
C LEU A 129 28.68 2.34 8.48
N LEU A 130 28.60 2.48 9.79
CA LEU A 130 28.06 3.69 10.41
C LEU A 130 28.94 4.91 10.12
N LYS A 131 30.27 4.74 10.09
CA LYS A 131 31.21 5.79 9.71
C LYS A 131 31.02 6.25 8.26
N ASP A 132 30.81 5.32 7.33
CA ASP A 132 30.54 5.64 5.92
C ASP A 132 29.21 6.39 5.76
N ILE A 133 28.16 5.96 6.46
CA ILE A 133 26.85 6.63 6.48
C ILE A 133 26.97 8.05 7.03
N GLU A 134 27.72 8.24 8.12
CA GLU A 134 27.94 9.55 8.72
C GLU A 134 28.73 10.49 7.80
N ALA A 135 29.73 9.96 7.10
CA ALA A 135 30.53 10.75 6.15
C ALA A 135 29.69 11.27 4.96
N ARG A 136 28.61 10.60 4.60
CA ARG A 136 27.71 10.99 3.50
C ARG A 136 26.53 11.85 3.94
N TYR A 137 26.29 11.98 5.25
CA TYR A 137 25.08 12.61 5.80
C TYR A 137 24.80 13.98 5.20
N VAL A 138 25.77 14.91 5.19
CA VAL A 138 25.56 16.29 4.72
C VAL A 138 25.16 16.33 3.24
N THR A 139 25.82 15.52 2.41
CA THR A 139 25.52 15.43 0.96
C THR A 139 24.15 14.82 0.72
N ASP A 140 23.83 13.76 1.44
CA ASP A 140 22.56 13.05 1.31
C ASP A 140 21.38 13.93 1.77
N ALA A 141 21.50 14.57 2.93
CA ALA A 141 20.52 15.51 3.44
C ALA A 141 20.30 16.69 2.49
N TYR A 142 21.38 17.25 1.93
CA TYR A 142 21.28 18.34 0.96
C TYR A 142 20.50 17.96 -0.27
N HIS A 143 20.82 16.81 -0.88
CA HIS A 143 20.13 16.37 -2.10
C HIS A 143 18.69 15.95 -1.82
N SER A 144 18.43 15.18 -0.78
CA SER A 144 17.09 14.72 -0.42
C SER A 144 16.15 15.89 -0.15
N LEU A 145 16.56 16.81 0.71
CA LEU A 145 15.75 17.98 1.05
C LEU A 145 15.55 18.93 -0.14
N SER A 146 16.58 19.10 -0.97
CA SER A 146 16.48 19.95 -2.18
C SER A 146 15.51 19.37 -3.21
N ILE A 147 15.47 18.05 -3.41
CA ILE A 147 14.52 17.37 -4.30
C ILE A 147 13.08 17.59 -3.82
N GLU A 148 12.87 17.63 -2.50
CA GLU A 148 11.57 17.90 -1.89
C GLU A 148 11.19 19.39 -1.89
N GLY A 149 12.06 20.26 -2.43
CA GLY A 149 11.81 21.69 -2.59
C GLY A 149 12.17 22.56 -1.38
N TYR A 150 12.90 22.00 -0.40
CA TYR A 150 13.47 22.80 0.69
C TYR A 150 14.73 23.54 0.24
N ARG A 151 14.90 24.78 0.72
CA ARG A 151 16.08 25.60 0.42
C ARG A 151 17.13 25.47 1.52
N VAL A 152 17.78 24.31 1.58
CA VAL A 152 18.80 24.02 2.56
C VAL A 152 20.20 24.31 2.00
N THR A 153 21.13 24.62 2.90
CA THR A 153 22.56 24.76 2.59
C THR A 153 23.37 23.74 3.40
N ALA A 154 24.54 23.35 2.91
CA ALA A 154 25.43 22.48 3.67
C ALA A 154 25.73 23.05 5.06
N THR A 155 25.94 24.36 5.16
CA THR A 155 26.20 25.04 6.45
C THR A 155 25.02 24.92 7.42
N LEU A 156 23.77 25.01 6.96
CA LEU A 156 22.59 24.81 7.80
C LEU A 156 22.51 23.36 8.31
N ILE A 157 22.72 22.40 7.40
CA ILE A 157 22.70 20.97 7.73
C ILE A 157 23.80 20.64 8.77
N GLU A 158 25.00 21.19 8.60
CA GLU A 158 26.10 21.04 9.57
C GLU A 158 25.77 21.65 10.93
N LYS A 159 25.23 22.87 10.98
CA LYS A 159 24.79 23.50 12.23
C LYS A 159 23.74 22.67 12.97
N VAL A 160 22.80 22.09 12.27
CA VAL A 160 21.80 21.21 12.87
C VAL A 160 22.46 19.95 13.43
N ARG A 161 23.34 19.30 12.65
CA ARG A 161 24.08 18.11 13.06
C ARG A 161 24.93 18.36 14.31
N ASP A 162 25.67 19.47 14.33
CA ASP A 162 26.61 19.79 15.39
C ASP A 162 25.94 20.41 16.63
N GLY A 163 24.59 20.56 16.60
CA GLY A 163 23.81 21.12 17.71
C GLY A 163 24.02 22.64 17.92
N SER A 164 24.65 23.32 16.98
CA SER A 164 24.86 24.77 17.03
C SER A 164 23.67 25.57 16.49
N TRP A 165 22.69 24.91 15.94
CA TRP A 165 21.42 25.50 15.57
C TRP A 165 20.56 25.68 16.83
N SER A 166 20.22 26.92 17.14
CA SER A 166 19.44 27.25 18.34
C SER A 166 18.21 28.09 17.97
N PRO A 167 17.06 27.44 17.83
CA PRO A 167 15.80 28.12 17.51
C PRO A 167 15.33 29.08 18.61
N ASP A 168 15.86 28.92 19.82
CA ASP A 168 15.50 29.76 20.98
C ASP A 168 16.27 31.06 21.05
N SER A 169 17.46 31.14 20.41
CA SER A 169 18.36 32.29 20.45
C SER A 169 18.37 33.13 19.16
N ASP A 170 17.88 32.60 18.04
CA ASP A 170 17.79 33.31 16.76
C ASP A 170 16.38 33.18 16.16
N GLU A 171 15.67 34.30 16.10
CA GLU A 171 14.30 34.36 15.58
C GLU A 171 14.22 33.97 14.08
N LYS A 172 15.31 34.10 13.33
CA LYS A 172 15.40 33.65 11.95
C LYS A 172 15.51 32.12 11.85
N ASP A 173 16.20 31.49 12.80
CA ASP A 173 16.33 30.02 12.84
C ASP A 173 15.01 29.36 13.29
N ARG A 174 14.18 30.07 14.05
CA ARG A 174 12.92 29.59 14.62
C ARG A 174 11.78 29.44 13.61
N THR A 175 11.80 30.19 12.52
CA THR A 175 10.67 30.34 11.60
C THR A 175 10.91 29.72 10.23
N THR A 176 12.10 29.23 9.92
CA THR A 176 12.38 28.68 8.61
C THR A 176 11.95 27.22 8.51
N ARG A 177 10.92 26.97 7.72
CA ARG A 177 10.48 25.62 7.31
C ARG A 177 11.67 24.72 6.91
N ASP A 178 12.68 25.32 6.28
CA ASP A 178 13.86 24.61 5.80
C ASP A 178 14.76 24.12 6.94
N ALA A 179 14.91 24.91 8.04
CA ALA A 179 15.66 24.50 9.22
C ALA A 179 14.96 23.37 9.99
N MET A 180 13.64 23.43 10.09
CA MET A 180 12.86 22.34 10.70
C MET A 180 12.93 21.06 9.88
N ALA A 181 12.91 21.16 8.55
CA ALA A 181 13.09 20.00 7.66
C ALA A 181 14.50 19.39 7.84
N ALA A 182 15.54 20.21 7.91
CA ALA A 182 16.90 19.73 8.17
C ALA A 182 17.01 19.03 9.53
N ARG A 183 16.35 19.52 10.57
CA ARG A 183 16.29 18.90 11.88
C ARG A 183 15.56 17.56 11.87
N GLY A 184 14.35 17.49 11.28
CA GLY A 184 13.60 16.24 11.15
C GLY A 184 14.39 15.20 10.36
N TYR A 185 15.10 15.62 9.30
CA TYR A 185 15.98 14.75 8.57
C TYR A 185 17.12 14.20 9.45
N PHE A 186 17.75 15.03 10.26
CA PHE A 186 18.81 14.62 11.18
C PHE A 186 18.31 13.64 12.25
N GLU A 187 17.18 13.93 12.86
CA GLU A 187 16.55 13.06 13.87
C GLU A 187 16.21 11.69 13.24
N THR A 188 15.58 11.70 12.07
CA THR A 188 15.26 10.46 11.33
C THR A 188 16.53 9.69 10.95
N HIS A 189 17.57 10.38 10.46
CA HIS A 189 18.86 9.76 10.12
C HIS A 189 19.47 9.00 11.30
N ASN A 190 19.45 9.59 12.51
CA ASN A 190 19.93 8.91 13.70
C ASN A 190 19.09 7.69 14.08
N LEU A 191 17.77 7.78 13.98
CA LEU A 191 16.88 6.64 14.19
C LEU A 191 17.13 5.51 13.19
N VAL A 192 17.35 5.84 11.91
CA VAL A 192 17.69 4.85 10.88
C VAL A 192 19.00 4.14 11.20
N LYS A 193 20.03 4.85 11.69
CA LYS A 193 21.29 4.21 12.11
C LYS A 193 21.08 3.19 13.24
N GLU A 194 20.22 3.49 14.22
CA GLU A 194 19.86 2.54 15.28
C GLU A 194 19.24 1.26 14.70
N GLU A 195 18.32 1.40 13.76
CA GLU A 195 17.62 0.28 13.15
C GLU A 195 18.53 -0.54 12.21
N LEU A 196 19.48 0.10 11.52
CA LEU A 196 20.48 -0.60 10.72
C LEU A 196 21.35 -1.54 11.55
N VAL A 197 21.70 -1.16 12.77
CA VAL A 197 22.44 -2.03 13.71
C VAL A 197 21.64 -3.30 14.00
N ARG A 198 20.32 -3.22 14.15
CA ARG A 198 19.43 -4.38 14.35
C ARG A 198 19.45 -5.31 13.14
N VAL A 199 19.37 -4.74 11.94
CA VAL A 199 19.42 -5.52 10.69
C VAL A 199 20.77 -6.23 10.53
N VAL A 200 21.89 -5.54 10.80
CA VAL A 200 23.22 -6.15 10.73
C VAL A 200 23.39 -7.26 11.77
N LYS A 201 22.72 -7.17 12.91
CA LYS A 201 22.67 -8.22 13.94
C LYS A 201 21.75 -9.39 13.58
N GLY A 202 21.11 -9.37 12.40
CA GLY A 202 20.33 -10.47 11.86
C GLY A 202 18.82 -10.34 12.01
N GLU A 203 18.28 -9.21 12.48
CA GLU A 203 16.85 -8.99 12.46
C GLU A 203 16.34 -8.83 11.02
N ASN A 204 15.13 -9.29 10.75
CA ASN A 204 14.53 -9.18 9.42
C ASN A 204 14.28 -7.72 9.04
N PRO A 205 14.87 -7.19 7.94
CA PRO A 205 14.78 -5.79 7.54
C PRO A 205 13.34 -5.28 7.39
N GLY A 206 12.45 -6.11 6.82
CA GLY A 206 11.05 -5.73 6.63
C GLY A 206 10.28 -5.61 7.95
N THR A 207 10.63 -6.40 8.95
CA THR A 207 10.06 -6.30 10.29
C THR A 207 10.56 -5.05 11.00
N VAL A 208 11.87 -4.81 10.96
CA VAL A 208 12.50 -3.60 11.53
C VAL A 208 11.89 -2.35 10.90
N PHE A 209 11.84 -2.26 9.58
CA PHE A 209 11.23 -1.14 8.86
C PHE A 209 9.77 -0.87 9.30
N ARG A 210 8.93 -1.92 9.35
CA ARG A 210 7.52 -1.78 9.73
C ARG A 210 7.35 -1.25 11.15
N GLN A 211 8.20 -1.65 12.06
CA GLN A 211 8.17 -1.20 13.46
C GLN A 211 8.67 0.23 13.61
N ALA A 212 9.71 0.61 12.85
CA ALA A 212 10.36 1.90 12.93
C ALA A 212 9.62 3.03 12.19
N LEU A 213 8.91 2.71 11.10
CA LEU A 213 8.27 3.69 10.23
C LEU A 213 7.41 4.74 10.95
N PRO A 214 6.54 4.39 11.94
CA PRO A 214 5.77 5.40 12.66
C PRO A 214 6.65 6.39 13.44
N ARG A 215 7.76 5.92 13.98
CA ARG A 215 8.72 6.74 14.74
C ARG A 215 9.51 7.67 13.81
N TRP A 216 9.92 7.18 12.64
CA TRP A 216 10.58 8.01 11.63
C TRP A 216 9.68 9.12 11.08
N TYR A 217 8.38 8.82 10.94
CA TYR A 217 7.42 9.80 10.45
C TYR A 217 7.09 10.91 11.45
N GLN A 218 7.37 10.70 12.73
CA GLN A 218 7.13 11.66 13.81
C GLN A 218 8.35 12.56 14.13
N ALA A 219 9.53 12.17 13.65
CA ALA A 219 10.76 12.96 13.81
C ALA A 219 10.78 14.14 12.85
#